data_ef1d7388f4d32272226aa2e410b4704c
#
_entry.id   ef1d7388f4d32272226aa2e410b4704c
#
_cell.length_a   1.000
_cell.length_b   1.000
_cell.length_c   1.000
_cell.angle_alpha   90.00
_cell.angle_beta   90.00
_cell.angle_gamma   90.00
#
_symmetry.space_group_name_H-M   'P 1'
#
loop_
_entity.id
_entity.type
_entity.pdbx_description
1 polymer ?
#
loop_
_entity_poly.entity_id
_entity_poly.type
_entity_poly.pdbx_seq_one_letter_code
_entity_poly.pdbx_strand_id
1 'polypeptide(L)'
;MNIIIADDEPLALEMTCEAVREVCPKANIYPFSKPSRLLEFAKETRCKIAFLDICMRGVSGIDVAKQLKEIIPDINIIFVTGYDEYTKDAMAIHASGYIEKPVTAGKVRKETEDLRYPLPAENEPRLKIQCFGNFEVYDRTGKPAHFSRSKAKEVMAYLVDRNGSSCSVKELAAVLF
;
A
#
# COMPACT_ATOMS: atom_id res chain seq x y z
N MET A 1 0.71 4.58 -3.59
CA MET A 1 0.77 3.68 -2.42
C MET A 1 -0.11 4.24 -1.32
N ASN A 2 -0.88 3.40 -0.58
CA ASN A 2 -1.72 3.86 0.53
C ASN A 2 -1.04 3.55 1.86
N ILE A 3 -1.01 4.54 2.74
CA ILE A 3 -0.46 4.50 4.10
C ILE A 3 -1.58 4.89 5.06
N ILE A 4 -1.77 4.12 6.11
CA ILE A 4 -2.71 4.44 7.19
C ILE A 4 -1.95 4.80 8.46
N ILE A 5 -2.47 5.75 9.22
CA ILE A 5 -1.85 6.23 10.46
C ILE A 5 -2.96 6.28 11.53
N ALA A 6 -2.70 5.71 12.70
CA ALA A 6 -3.64 5.76 13.83
C ALA A 6 -2.96 6.28 15.09
N ASP A 7 -3.56 7.29 15.68
CA ASP A 7 -3.19 7.88 16.97
C ASP A 7 -4.40 8.63 17.51
N ASP A 8 -4.78 8.43 18.77
CA ASP A 8 -5.93 9.09 19.38
C ASP A 8 -5.60 10.53 19.89
N GLU A 9 -4.31 10.88 19.86
CA GLU A 9 -3.84 12.24 20.13
C GLU A 9 -3.75 13.05 18.84
N PRO A 10 -4.58 14.09 18.61
CA PRO A 10 -4.64 14.81 17.34
C PRO A 10 -3.29 15.42 16.93
N LEU A 11 -2.53 15.97 17.88
CA LEU A 11 -1.22 16.57 17.59
C LEU A 11 -0.19 15.52 17.17
N ALA A 12 -0.14 14.38 17.85
CA ALA A 12 0.77 13.28 17.50
C ALA A 12 0.41 12.68 16.14
N LEU A 13 -0.88 12.54 15.83
CA LEU A 13 -1.39 12.11 14.53
C LEU A 13 -0.94 13.07 13.41
N GLU A 14 -1.10 14.38 13.62
CA GLU A 14 -0.67 15.40 12.64
C GLU A 14 0.84 15.37 12.41
N MET A 15 1.65 15.37 13.47
CA MET A 15 3.11 15.29 13.38
C MET A 15 3.57 14.02 12.63
N THR A 16 2.94 12.89 12.90
CA THR A 16 3.25 11.64 12.19
C THR A 16 2.89 11.76 10.71
N CYS A 17 1.74 12.35 10.38
CA CYS A 17 1.33 12.58 8.99
C CYS A 17 2.31 13.49 8.25
N GLU A 18 2.79 14.56 8.87
CA GLU A 18 3.76 15.48 8.27
C GLU A 18 5.09 14.78 8.00
N ALA A 19 5.63 14.06 8.99
CA ALA A 19 6.88 13.31 8.84
C ALA A 19 6.77 12.24 7.72
N VAL A 20 5.63 11.57 7.63
CA VAL A 20 5.39 10.57 6.57
C VAL A 20 5.23 11.22 5.20
N ARG A 21 4.59 12.39 5.09
CA ARG A 21 4.48 13.15 3.82
C ARG A 21 5.85 13.60 3.30
N GLU A 22 6.73 14.01 4.19
CA GLU A 22 8.08 14.43 3.81
C GLU A 22 8.87 13.26 3.20
N VAL A 23 8.73 12.05 3.76
CA VAL A 23 9.47 10.85 3.30
C VAL A 23 8.80 10.19 2.11
N CYS A 24 7.47 10.19 2.07
CA CYS A 24 6.66 9.51 1.06
C CYS A 24 5.71 10.50 0.33
N PRO A 25 6.22 11.49 -0.43
CA PRO A 25 5.40 12.59 -0.98
C PRO A 25 4.35 12.14 -2.00
N LYS A 26 4.50 10.96 -2.59
CA LYS A 26 3.54 10.38 -3.55
C LYS A 26 2.56 9.39 -2.92
N ALA A 27 2.64 9.16 -1.61
CA ALA A 27 1.72 8.25 -0.93
C ALA A 27 0.40 8.96 -0.61
N ASN A 28 -0.70 8.20 -0.68
CA ASN A 28 -1.98 8.62 -0.12
C ASN A 28 -1.96 8.28 1.36
N ILE A 29 -2.05 9.28 2.22
CA ILE A 29 -1.99 9.14 3.67
C ILE A 29 -3.40 9.31 4.25
N TYR A 30 -3.83 8.33 5.05
CA TYR A 30 -5.14 8.27 5.67
C TYR A 30 -5.01 8.26 7.19
N PRO A 31 -5.25 9.41 7.87
CA PRO A 31 -5.19 9.50 9.32
C PRO A 31 -6.49 9.03 9.99
N PHE A 32 -6.35 8.35 11.11
CA PHE A 32 -7.48 7.87 11.92
C PHE A 32 -7.25 8.15 13.40
N SER A 33 -8.16 8.85 14.04
CA SER A 33 -8.19 9.02 15.51
C SER A 33 -8.95 7.88 16.21
N LYS A 34 -9.62 7.00 15.44
CA LYS A 34 -10.40 5.88 15.97
C LYS A 34 -10.00 4.58 15.27
N PRO A 35 -9.47 3.59 16.01
CA PRO A 35 -9.05 2.31 15.45
C PRO A 35 -10.13 1.56 14.65
N SER A 36 -11.41 1.64 15.08
CA SER A 36 -12.52 1.00 14.38
C SER A 36 -12.69 1.50 12.94
N ARG A 37 -12.54 2.81 12.73
CA ARG A 37 -12.62 3.42 11.39
C ARG A 37 -11.47 3.01 10.50
N LEU A 38 -10.28 2.87 11.06
CA LEU A 38 -9.11 2.36 10.34
C LEU A 38 -9.34 0.92 9.86
N LEU A 39 -9.87 0.05 10.73
CA LEU A 39 -10.15 -1.35 10.38
C LEU A 39 -11.25 -1.48 9.33
N GLU A 40 -12.30 -0.66 9.39
CA GLU A 40 -13.32 -0.58 8.34
C GLU A 40 -12.70 -0.17 7.00
N PHE A 41 -11.89 0.89 6.98
CA PHE A 41 -11.21 1.37 5.78
C PHE A 41 -10.27 0.31 5.18
N ALA A 42 -9.54 -0.42 6.01
CA ALA A 42 -8.60 -1.45 5.57
C ALA A 42 -9.28 -2.64 4.87
N LYS A 43 -10.57 -2.92 5.14
CA LYS A 43 -11.35 -3.95 4.45
C LYS A 43 -11.64 -3.60 2.98
N GLU A 44 -11.78 -2.31 2.69
CA GLU A 44 -12.13 -1.81 1.36
C GLU A 44 -10.91 -1.31 0.58
N THR A 45 -9.86 -0.90 1.29
CA THR A 45 -8.68 -0.25 0.70
C THR A 45 -7.41 -0.99 1.06
N ARG A 46 -6.70 -1.52 0.06
CA ARG A 46 -5.41 -2.18 0.28
C ARG A 46 -4.34 -1.16 0.64
N CYS A 47 -3.80 -1.27 1.85
CA CYS A 47 -2.73 -0.43 2.37
C CYS A 47 -1.42 -1.23 2.42
N LYS A 48 -0.28 -0.54 2.34
CA LYS A 48 1.05 -1.16 2.36
C LYS A 48 1.82 -0.92 3.65
N ILE A 49 1.55 0.19 4.32
CA ILE A 49 2.17 0.56 5.59
C ILE A 49 1.08 1.06 6.53
N ALA A 50 1.18 0.68 7.79
CA ALA A 50 0.40 1.23 8.89
C ALA A 50 1.34 1.75 9.98
N PHE A 51 1.22 3.03 10.32
CA PHE A 51 1.82 3.61 11.52
C PHE A 51 0.77 3.60 12.61
N LEU A 52 1.06 2.95 13.74
CA LEU A 52 0.09 2.74 14.81
C LEU A 52 0.66 3.18 16.15
N ASP A 53 -0.03 4.08 16.84
CA ASP A 53 0.26 4.27 18.26
C ASP A 53 -0.15 3.03 19.04
N ILE A 54 0.68 2.64 20.03
CA ILE A 54 0.39 1.47 20.86
C ILE A 54 -0.67 1.81 21.93
N CYS A 55 -0.57 3.02 22.51
CA CYS A 55 -1.35 3.43 23.67
C CYS A 55 -2.57 4.26 23.29
N MET A 56 -3.48 3.72 22.49
CA MET A 56 -4.75 4.37 22.15
C MET A 56 -5.84 4.06 23.18
N ARG A 57 -6.75 5.02 23.43
CA ARG A 57 -7.86 4.85 24.37
C ARG A 57 -8.78 3.72 23.96
N GLY A 58 -8.95 2.74 24.85
CA GLY A 58 -9.92 1.65 24.71
C GLY A 58 -9.46 0.45 23.87
N VAL A 59 -8.45 0.61 23.04
CA VAL A 59 -7.88 -0.50 22.22
C VAL A 59 -6.39 -0.34 22.09
N SER A 60 -5.62 -1.40 22.34
CA SER A 60 -4.18 -1.40 22.11
C SER A 60 -3.88 -1.38 20.60
N GLY A 61 -2.90 -0.57 20.19
CA GLY A 61 -2.39 -0.60 18.82
C GLY A 61 -1.87 -1.97 18.39
N ILE A 62 -1.43 -2.79 19.35
CA ILE A 62 -1.02 -4.17 19.11
C ILE A 62 -2.20 -5.04 18.66
N ASP A 63 -3.38 -4.89 19.27
CA ASP A 63 -4.57 -5.64 18.88
C ASP A 63 -5.14 -5.14 17.55
N VAL A 64 -5.02 -3.84 17.26
CA VAL A 64 -5.32 -3.27 15.93
C VAL A 64 -4.39 -3.87 14.88
N ALA A 65 -3.10 -3.99 15.17
CA ALA A 65 -2.11 -4.57 14.25
C ALA A 65 -2.40 -6.05 13.95
N LYS A 66 -2.81 -6.84 14.93
CA LYS A 66 -3.23 -8.25 14.72
C LYS A 66 -4.40 -8.33 13.75
N GLN A 67 -5.46 -7.54 14.00
CA GLN A 67 -6.63 -7.50 13.13
C GLN A 67 -6.29 -6.99 11.71
N LEU A 68 -5.41 -6.01 11.60
CA LEU A 68 -4.92 -5.53 10.30
C LEU A 68 -4.19 -6.63 9.52
N LYS A 69 -3.38 -7.45 10.17
CA LYS A 69 -2.68 -8.57 9.53
C LYS A 69 -3.63 -9.70 9.10
N GLU A 70 -4.76 -9.87 9.77
CA GLU A 70 -5.82 -10.79 9.31
C GLU A 70 -6.49 -10.27 8.03
N ILE A 71 -6.70 -8.94 7.93
CA ILE A 71 -7.30 -8.30 6.75
C ILE A 71 -6.30 -8.18 5.60
N ILE A 72 -5.06 -7.76 5.90
CA ILE A 72 -3.98 -7.52 4.93
C ILE A 72 -2.71 -8.21 5.43
N PRO A 73 -2.48 -9.50 5.08
CA PRO A 73 -1.34 -10.27 5.61
C PRO A 73 0.05 -9.70 5.27
N ASP A 74 0.16 -8.97 4.16
CA ASP A 74 1.39 -8.34 3.68
C ASP A 74 1.53 -6.84 4.04
N ILE A 75 0.79 -6.38 5.05
CA ILE A 75 0.93 -5.01 5.54
C ILE A 75 2.17 -4.85 6.42
N ASN A 76 2.94 -3.80 6.20
CA ASN A 76 4.03 -3.39 7.09
C ASN A 76 3.48 -2.60 8.26
N ILE A 77 3.66 -3.10 9.47
CA ILE A 77 3.27 -2.41 10.70
C ILE A 77 4.50 -1.71 11.27
N ILE A 78 4.41 -0.40 11.49
CA ILE A 78 5.41 0.41 12.19
C ILE A 78 4.71 1.00 13.42
N PHE A 79 5.16 0.63 14.60
CA PHE A 79 4.62 1.21 15.83
C PHE A 79 5.24 2.57 16.10
N VAL A 80 4.40 3.49 16.60
CA VAL A 80 4.79 4.84 17.02
C VAL A 80 4.35 5.00 18.46
N THR A 81 5.26 5.14 19.42
CA THR A 81 4.89 5.23 20.83
C THR A 81 5.89 6.02 21.65
N GLY A 82 5.46 6.57 22.78
CA GLY A 82 6.33 7.23 23.76
C GLY A 82 6.87 6.29 24.84
N TYR A 83 6.62 4.98 24.77
CA TYR A 83 6.95 4.03 25.84
C TYR A 83 7.77 2.86 25.31
N ASP A 84 8.95 2.65 25.87
CA ASP A 84 9.90 1.58 25.48
C ASP A 84 9.46 0.17 25.91
N GLU A 85 8.51 0.07 26.83
CA GLU A 85 8.10 -1.21 27.45
C GLU A 85 7.43 -2.20 26.49
N TYR A 86 6.87 -1.72 25.36
CA TYR A 86 6.08 -2.52 24.41
C TYR A 86 6.88 -3.14 23.27
N THR A 87 8.19 -2.97 23.27
CA THR A 87 9.07 -3.47 22.18
C THR A 87 8.98 -5.00 22.03
N LYS A 88 8.84 -5.74 23.13
CA LYS A 88 8.71 -7.21 23.11
C LYS A 88 7.42 -7.68 22.46
N ASP A 89 6.30 -7.02 22.75
CA ASP A 89 4.99 -7.38 22.19
C ASP A 89 4.90 -6.98 20.71
N ALA A 90 5.52 -5.88 20.31
CA ALA A 90 5.67 -5.46 18.92
C ALA A 90 6.49 -6.49 18.11
N MET A 91 7.55 -7.06 18.68
CA MET A 91 8.33 -8.13 18.05
C MET A 91 7.52 -9.41 17.87
N ALA A 92 6.68 -9.77 18.85
CA ALA A 92 5.87 -10.99 18.81
C ALA A 92 4.89 -11.05 17.64
N ILE A 93 4.39 -9.92 17.17
CA ILE A 93 3.50 -9.83 16.01
C ILE A 93 4.25 -9.58 14.69
N HIS A 94 5.58 -9.67 14.72
CA HIS A 94 6.41 -9.44 13.53
C HIS A 94 6.17 -8.05 12.90
N ALA A 95 6.22 -6.99 13.71
CA ALA A 95 6.21 -5.62 13.21
C ALA A 95 7.40 -5.40 12.25
N SER A 96 7.23 -4.46 11.31
CA SER A 96 8.28 -4.09 10.37
C SER A 96 9.20 -3.01 10.95
N GLY A 97 8.72 -2.25 11.95
CA GLY A 97 9.51 -1.19 12.55
C GLY A 97 8.89 -0.63 13.84
N TYR A 98 9.66 0.24 14.48
CA TYR A 98 9.31 0.90 15.74
C TYR A 98 9.90 2.31 15.79
N ILE A 99 9.06 3.30 16.06
CA ILE A 99 9.46 4.71 16.17
C ILE A 99 9.08 5.23 17.55
N GLU A 100 10.07 5.64 18.30
CA GLU A 100 9.86 6.38 19.55
C GLU A 100 9.47 7.84 19.27
N LYS A 101 8.39 8.31 19.92
CA LYS A 101 7.96 9.71 19.85
C LYS A 101 9.04 10.64 20.45
N PRO A 102 9.31 11.83 19.90
CA PRO A 102 8.63 12.45 18.78
C PRO A 102 9.00 11.84 17.42
N VAL A 103 8.01 11.78 16.53
CA VAL A 103 8.21 11.29 15.16
C VAL A 103 8.91 12.35 14.33
N THR A 104 9.96 11.93 13.61
CA THR A 104 10.69 12.79 12.69
C THR A 104 10.84 12.11 11.33
N ALA A 105 11.01 12.88 10.27
CA ALA A 105 11.23 12.35 8.92
C ALA A 105 12.45 11.40 8.87
N GLY A 106 13.50 11.68 9.64
CA GLY A 106 14.67 10.80 9.72
C GLY A 106 14.36 9.42 10.31
N LYS A 107 13.53 9.36 11.37
CA LYS A 107 13.09 8.10 11.97
C LYS A 107 12.15 7.35 11.01
N VAL A 108 11.22 8.04 10.37
CA VAL A 108 10.32 7.45 9.38
C VAL A 108 11.10 6.87 8.21
N ARG A 109 12.08 7.60 7.68
CA ARG A 109 12.94 7.14 6.57
C ARG A 109 13.66 5.85 6.93
N LYS A 110 14.30 5.81 8.10
CA LYS A 110 15.01 4.63 8.59
C LYS A 110 14.12 3.39 8.63
N GLU A 111 12.94 3.50 9.22
CA GLU A 111 12.02 2.36 9.35
C GLU A 111 11.33 1.97 8.03
N THR A 112 11.25 2.89 7.06
CA THR A 112 10.70 2.59 5.73
C THR A 112 11.72 2.04 4.74
N GLU A 113 13.01 2.12 5.02
CA GLU A 113 14.09 1.52 4.22
C GLU A 113 14.22 0.01 4.43
N ASP A 114 13.89 -0.49 5.63
CA ASP A 114 14.02 -1.91 6.00
C ASP A 114 12.65 -2.54 6.33
N LEU A 115 11.73 -2.50 5.36
CA LEU A 115 10.41 -3.07 5.51
C LEU A 115 10.41 -4.58 5.33
N ARG A 116 9.70 -5.30 6.19
CA ARG A 116 9.54 -6.76 6.11
C ARG A 116 8.95 -7.22 4.78
N TYR A 117 7.96 -6.50 4.27
CA TYR A 117 7.36 -6.73 2.97
C TYR A 117 7.79 -5.63 2.02
N PRO A 118 8.61 -5.93 1.00
CA PRO A 118 9.09 -4.94 0.05
C PRO A 118 7.95 -4.14 -0.58
N LEU A 119 8.10 -2.84 -0.64
CA LEU A 119 7.18 -2.01 -1.39
C LEU A 119 7.39 -2.27 -2.88
N PRO A 120 6.31 -2.28 -3.69
CA PRO A 120 6.48 -2.30 -5.13
C PRO A 120 7.37 -1.11 -5.53
N ALA A 121 8.45 -1.35 -6.26
CA ALA A 121 9.27 -0.27 -6.78
C ALA A 121 8.38 0.69 -7.58
N GLU A 122 8.46 1.99 -7.29
CA GLU A 122 7.57 3.00 -7.89
C GLU A 122 7.63 3.04 -9.43
N ASN A 123 8.72 2.52 -10.00
CA ASN A 123 9.01 2.51 -11.43
C ASN A 123 9.00 1.12 -12.08
N GLU A 124 8.66 0.06 -11.37
CA GLU A 124 8.49 -1.20 -12.07
C GLU A 124 7.15 -1.22 -12.80
N PRO A 125 7.17 -1.29 -14.12
CA PRO A 125 5.94 -1.39 -14.90
C PRO A 125 5.18 -2.64 -14.45
N ARG A 126 3.90 -2.48 -14.12
CA ARG A 126 3.04 -3.61 -13.73
C ARG A 126 2.92 -4.64 -14.84
N LEU A 127 3.02 -4.16 -16.07
CA LEU A 127 3.05 -4.94 -17.30
C LEU A 127 4.05 -4.29 -18.24
N LYS A 128 4.84 -5.09 -18.94
CA LYS A 128 5.63 -4.65 -20.08
C LYS A 128 4.89 -5.06 -21.35
N ILE A 129 4.60 -4.10 -22.22
CA ILE A 129 3.86 -4.34 -23.45
C ILE A 129 4.79 -4.06 -24.63
N GLN A 130 4.98 -5.06 -25.48
CA GLN A 130 5.71 -4.94 -26.72
C GLN A 130 4.73 -4.73 -27.86
N CYS A 131 4.81 -3.56 -28.52
CA CYS A 131 3.92 -3.18 -29.63
C CYS A 131 4.56 -3.36 -31.00
N PHE A 132 5.90 -3.45 -31.08
CA PHE A 132 6.62 -3.62 -32.36
C PHE A 132 6.96 -5.09 -32.59
N GLY A 133 6.72 -5.59 -33.79
CA GLY A 133 6.77 -7.01 -34.13
C GLY A 133 5.50 -7.72 -33.67
N ASN A 134 5.65 -8.84 -32.97
CA ASN A 134 4.51 -9.52 -32.37
C ASN A 134 4.07 -8.76 -31.10
N PHE A 135 2.78 -8.46 -31.00
CA PHE A 135 2.22 -7.88 -29.77
C PHE A 135 2.33 -8.89 -28.63
N GLU A 136 3.10 -8.54 -27.60
CA GLU A 136 3.28 -9.38 -26.40
C GLU A 136 3.15 -8.56 -25.13
N VAL A 137 2.54 -9.19 -24.12
CA VAL A 137 2.38 -8.63 -22.77
C VAL A 137 3.17 -9.51 -21.81
N TYR A 138 4.01 -8.90 -20.99
CA TYR A 138 4.82 -9.58 -20.00
C TYR A 138 4.38 -9.13 -18.60
N ASP A 139 4.36 -10.06 -17.67
CA ASP A 139 4.15 -9.79 -16.26
C ASP A 139 5.39 -9.14 -15.60
N ARG A 140 5.31 -8.85 -14.29
CA ARG A 140 6.42 -8.28 -13.51
C ARG A 140 7.67 -9.16 -13.49
N THR A 141 7.54 -10.46 -13.71
CA THR A 141 8.64 -11.42 -13.70
C THR A 141 9.29 -11.56 -15.06
N GLY A 142 8.79 -10.84 -16.07
CA GLY A 142 9.24 -10.95 -17.46
C GLY A 142 8.70 -12.18 -18.20
N LYS A 143 7.70 -12.88 -17.64
CA LYS A 143 7.04 -13.99 -18.30
C LYS A 143 5.92 -13.49 -19.20
N PRO A 144 5.72 -14.09 -20.39
CA PRO A 144 4.60 -13.75 -21.26
C PRO A 144 3.26 -14.03 -20.55
N ALA A 145 2.36 -13.06 -20.62
CA ALA A 145 0.99 -13.22 -20.10
C ALA A 145 0.22 -14.22 -20.98
N HIS A 146 -0.38 -15.22 -20.35
CA HIS A 146 -1.18 -16.20 -21.07
C HIS A 146 -2.61 -15.67 -21.29
N PHE A 147 -3.01 -15.55 -22.55
CA PHE A 147 -4.37 -15.24 -22.93
C PHE A 147 -5.13 -16.52 -23.28
N SER A 148 -6.13 -16.87 -22.51
CA SER A 148 -6.96 -18.07 -22.75
C SER A 148 -7.76 -18.02 -24.06
N ARG A 149 -7.94 -16.83 -24.64
CA ARG A 149 -8.61 -16.58 -25.92
C ARG A 149 -7.79 -15.60 -26.75
N SER A 150 -7.58 -15.90 -28.03
CA SER A 150 -6.86 -15.01 -28.98
C SER A 150 -7.48 -13.61 -29.04
N LYS A 151 -8.81 -13.52 -29.02
CA LYS A 151 -9.54 -12.23 -29.01
C LYS A 151 -9.24 -11.37 -27.79
N ALA A 152 -8.92 -11.94 -26.64
CA ALA A 152 -8.52 -11.16 -25.48
C ALA A 152 -7.19 -10.41 -25.70
N LYS A 153 -6.26 -11.01 -26.45
CA LYS A 153 -5.00 -10.39 -26.85
C LYS A 153 -5.23 -9.23 -27.83
N GLU A 154 -6.14 -9.41 -28.80
CA GLU A 154 -6.52 -8.37 -29.76
C GLU A 154 -7.21 -7.19 -29.07
N VAL A 155 -8.14 -7.44 -28.12
CA VAL A 155 -8.76 -6.39 -27.30
C VAL A 155 -7.69 -5.61 -26.53
N MET A 156 -6.72 -6.29 -25.93
CA MET A 156 -5.64 -5.64 -25.18
C MET A 156 -4.79 -4.77 -26.11
N ALA A 157 -4.44 -5.25 -27.30
CA ALA A 157 -3.69 -4.49 -28.29
C ALA A 157 -4.44 -3.20 -28.72
N TYR A 158 -5.74 -3.32 -28.96
CA TYR A 158 -6.58 -2.18 -29.30
C TYR A 158 -6.64 -1.14 -28.17
N LEU A 159 -6.79 -1.57 -26.91
CA LEU A 159 -6.82 -0.66 -25.76
C LEU A 159 -5.49 0.05 -25.54
N VAL A 160 -4.37 -0.63 -25.82
CA VAL A 160 -3.03 -0.04 -25.76
C VAL A 160 -2.84 1.02 -26.85
N ASP A 161 -3.29 0.74 -28.08
CA ASP A 161 -3.23 1.70 -29.21
C ASP A 161 -4.02 2.98 -28.91
N ARG A 162 -5.10 2.90 -28.17
CA ARG A 162 -5.89 4.06 -27.73
C ARG A 162 -5.22 4.93 -26.66
N ASN A 163 -4.08 4.53 -26.14
CA ASN A 163 -3.23 5.31 -25.24
C ASN A 163 -3.98 5.94 -24.04
N GLY A 164 -4.84 5.15 -23.39
CA GLY A 164 -5.62 5.58 -22.21
C GLY A 164 -6.96 6.24 -22.51
N SER A 165 -7.33 6.41 -23.78
CA SER A 165 -8.66 6.90 -24.16
C SER A 165 -9.73 5.84 -23.91
N SER A 166 -10.90 6.25 -23.41
CA SER A 166 -12.03 5.34 -23.23
C SER A 166 -12.56 4.84 -24.57
N CYS A 167 -13.10 3.63 -24.57
CA CYS A 167 -13.83 3.07 -25.71
C CYS A 167 -15.13 2.40 -25.25
N SER A 168 -16.14 2.44 -26.11
CA SER A 168 -17.40 1.74 -25.84
C SER A 168 -17.34 0.28 -26.30
N VAL A 169 -18.22 -0.55 -25.75
CA VAL A 169 -18.38 -1.94 -26.18
C VAL A 169 -18.76 -2.02 -27.67
N LYS A 170 -19.54 -1.06 -28.19
CA LYS A 170 -19.92 -0.99 -29.59
C LYS A 170 -18.71 -0.73 -30.52
N GLU A 171 -17.80 0.15 -30.11
CA GLU A 171 -16.54 0.40 -30.85
C GLU A 171 -15.65 -0.83 -30.85
N LEU A 172 -15.50 -1.51 -29.70
CA LEU A 172 -14.74 -2.77 -29.63
C LEU A 172 -15.33 -3.84 -30.53
N ALA A 173 -16.66 -3.99 -30.52
CA ALA A 173 -17.34 -4.97 -31.36
C ALA A 173 -17.16 -4.67 -32.87
N ALA A 174 -17.24 -3.40 -33.27
CA ALA A 174 -17.10 -2.99 -34.68
C ALA A 174 -15.67 -3.18 -35.24
N VAL A 175 -14.65 -3.14 -34.38
CA VAL A 175 -13.23 -3.25 -34.81
C VAL A 175 -12.71 -4.68 -34.73
N LEU A 176 -13.21 -5.49 -33.78
CA LEU A 176 -12.65 -6.82 -33.47
C LEU A 176 -13.54 -8.00 -33.89
N PHE A 177 -14.79 -7.76 -34.27
CA PHE A 177 -15.79 -8.75 -34.65
C PHE A 177 -16.57 -8.35 -35.91
#